data_5d8d44f703cf403df53989c5a11495c3
#
_entry.id   5d8d44f703cf403df53989c5a11495c3
#
_cell.length_a   1.000
_cell.length_b   1.000
_cell.length_c   1.000
_cell.angle_alpha   90.00
_cell.angle_beta   90.00
_cell.angle_gamma   90.00
#
_symmetry.space_group_name_H-M   'P 1'
#
loop_
_entity.id
_entity.type
_entity.pdbx_description
1 polymer ?
#
loop_
_entity_poly.entity_id
_entity_poly.type
_entity_poly.pdbx_seq_one_letter_code
_entity_poly.pdbx_strand_id
1 'polypeptide(L)'
;ELEEKWNNIPDDTDILLTHGPAWGILDTVVNRRDMNLGCEMLAKRLETLHPLIHSCGHIHTGYGYVEKNGTHFFNASILDERYSHTQKPFDITIDLETKQLDIL
;
A
#
# COMPACT_ATOMS: atom_id res chain seq x y z
N GLU A 1 -10.30 14.01 12.10
CA GLU A 1 -11.04 13.99 10.83
C GLU A 1 -10.57 12.88 9.90
N LEU A 2 -9.27 12.82 9.61
CA LEU A 2 -8.72 11.75 8.79
C LEU A 2 -8.88 10.39 9.47
N GLU A 3 -8.67 10.33 10.76
CA GLU A 3 -8.88 9.11 11.54
C GLU A 3 -10.31 8.61 11.42
N GLU A 4 -11.30 9.51 11.47
CA GLU A 4 -12.70 9.16 11.30
C GLU A 4 -12.94 8.50 9.95
N LYS A 5 -12.34 9.05 8.88
CA LYS A 5 -12.52 8.51 7.54
C LYS A 5 -11.95 7.11 7.43
N TRP A 6 -10.77 6.89 8.00
CA TRP A 6 -10.19 5.55 7.99
C TRP A 6 -11.00 4.57 8.84
N ASN A 7 -11.58 5.03 9.94
CA ASN A 7 -12.42 4.17 10.80
C ASN A 7 -13.74 3.80 10.14
N ASN A 8 -14.16 4.51 9.10
CA ASN A 8 -15.38 4.18 8.35
C ASN A 8 -15.16 3.06 7.31
N ILE A 9 -13.91 2.61 7.11
CA ILE A 9 -13.65 1.48 6.22
C ILE A 9 -14.28 0.22 6.84
N PRO A 10 -15.09 -0.52 6.08
CA PRO A 10 -15.70 -1.75 6.61
C PRO A 10 -14.66 -2.76 7.06
N ASP A 11 -14.92 -3.43 8.17
CA ASP A 11 -13.98 -4.39 8.76
C ASP A 11 -13.75 -5.63 7.89
N ASP A 12 -14.68 -5.94 6.99
CA ASP A 12 -14.59 -7.08 6.08
C ASP A 12 -13.98 -6.72 4.71
N THR A 13 -13.30 -5.58 4.62
CA THR A 13 -12.66 -5.16 3.38
C THR A 13 -11.54 -6.12 3.00
N ASP A 14 -11.60 -6.65 1.78
CA ASP A 14 -10.55 -7.53 1.24
C ASP A 14 -9.48 -6.74 0.51
N ILE A 15 -9.86 -5.74 -0.27
CA ILE A 15 -8.94 -4.94 -1.07
C ILE A 15 -9.18 -3.47 -0.76
N LEU A 16 -8.13 -2.80 -0.31
CA LEU A 16 -8.16 -1.38 0.01
C LEU A 16 -7.24 -0.62 -0.94
N LEU A 17 -7.78 0.38 -1.62
CA LEU A 17 -7.02 1.25 -2.51
C LEU A 17 -7.00 2.65 -1.91
N THR A 18 -5.80 3.21 -1.74
CA THR A 18 -5.63 4.58 -1.26
C THR A 18 -4.69 5.34 -2.19
N HIS A 19 -4.74 6.68 -2.13
CA HIS A 19 -3.85 7.51 -2.94
C HIS A 19 -2.40 7.28 -2.55
N GLY A 20 -2.08 7.44 -1.29
CA GLY A 20 -0.72 7.29 -0.78
C GLY A 20 -0.58 6.14 0.21
N PRO A 21 0.67 5.81 0.58
CA PRO A 21 0.94 4.67 1.45
C PRO A 21 0.64 4.96 2.92
N ALA A 22 0.60 3.88 3.70
CA ALA A 22 0.61 3.97 5.16
C ALA A 22 2.03 4.29 5.63
N TRP A 23 2.14 4.97 6.77
CA TRP A 23 3.43 5.32 7.34
C TRP A 23 4.28 4.07 7.60
N GLY A 24 5.52 4.10 7.16
CA GLY A 24 6.47 3.02 7.37
C GLY A 24 6.41 1.88 6.36
N ILE A 25 5.50 1.96 5.37
CA ILE A 25 5.31 0.87 4.40
C ILE A 25 5.39 1.43 2.98
N LEU A 26 6.51 1.17 2.28
CA LEU A 26 6.73 1.58 0.90
C LEU A 26 6.50 3.08 0.69
N ASP A 27 6.99 3.90 1.62
CA ASP A 27 6.67 5.32 1.69
C ASP A 27 7.89 6.24 1.75
N THR A 28 9.09 5.74 1.42
CA THR A 28 10.29 6.56 1.52
C THR A 28 10.64 7.19 0.17
N VAL A 29 11.26 8.38 0.21
CA VAL A 29 11.80 9.03 -0.99
C VAL A 29 13.32 8.84 -1.07
N VAL A 30 13.86 8.89 -2.29
CA VAL A 30 15.25 8.49 -2.57
C VAL A 30 16.28 9.29 -1.76
N ASN A 31 16.07 10.59 -1.57
CA ASN A 31 16.98 11.44 -0.84
C ASN A 31 16.64 11.60 0.64
N ARG A 32 15.64 10.87 1.11
CA ARG A 32 15.14 10.96 2.47
C ARG A 32 14.70 9.59 2.97
N ARG A 33 15.59 8.62 2.83
CA ARG A 33 15.28 7.23 3.18
C ARG A 33 15.08 7.02 4.68
N ASP A 34 15.50 7.98 5.48
CA ASP A 34 15.26 8.01 6.91
C ASP A 34 13.90 8.62 7.26
N MET A 35 13.15 9.11 6.26
CA MET A 35 11.84 9.71 6.46
C MET A 35 10.75 8.87 5.81
N ASN A 36 9.71 8.64 6.58
CA ASN A 36 8.51 7.99 6.10
C ASN A 36 7.46 9.05 5.81
N LEU A 37 6.91 9.05 4.60
CA LEU A 37 5.95 10.08 4.16
C LEU A 37 4.51 9.57 4.13
N GLY A 38 4.28 8.33 4.55
CA GLY A 38 2.95 7.76 4.56
C GLY A 38 2.08 8.31 5.68
N CYS A 39 0.82 7.92 5.65
CA CYS A 39 -0.18 8.39 6.61
C CYS A 39 -0.13 7.56 7.89
N GLU A 40 0.16 8.23 9.02
CA GLU A 40 0.24 7.57 10.32
C GLU A 40 -1.12 7.03 10.77
N MET A 41 -2.20 7.76 10.49
CA MET A 41 -3.55 7.34 10.87
C MET A 41 -3.98 6.11 10.07
N LEU A 42 -3.59 6.03 8.80
CA LEU A 42 -3.86 4.85 7.99
C LEU A 42 -3.07 3.65 8.51
N ALA A 43 -1.81 3.83 8.86
CA ALA A 43 -1.00 2.76 9.44
C ALA A 43 -1.63 2.20 10.71
N LYS A 44 -2.15 3.08 11.56
CA LYS A 44 -2.84 2.68 12.78
C LYS A 44 -4.10 1.89 12.47
N ARG A 45 -4.89 2.33 11.49
CA ARG A 45 -6.12 1.62 11.10
C ARG A 45 -5.80 0.22 10.56
N LEU A 46 -4.72 0.08 9.81
CA LEU A 46 -4.32 -1.20 9.24
C LEU A 46 -3.86 -2.21 10.29
N GLU A 47 -3.50 -1.77 11.48
CA GLU A 47 -3.18 -2.68 12.58
C GLU A 47 -4.40 -3.51 13.01
N THR A 48 -5.61 -3.01 12.78
CA THR A 48 -6.84 -3.71 13.15
C THR A 48 -7.62 -4.21 11.93
N LEU A 49 -7.45 -3.58 10.77
CA LEU A 49 -8.25 -3.89 9.59
C LEU A 49 -7.81 -5.16 8.85
N HIS A 50 -6.52 -5.36 8.64
CA HIS A 50 -5.95 -6.54 7.97
C HIS A 50 -6.61 -6.92 6.64
N PRO A 51 -6.70 -6.02 5.64
CA PRO A 51 -7.20 -6.42 4.33
C PRO A 51 -6.21 -7.40 3.68
N LEU A 52 -6.68 -8.18 2.71
CA LEU A 52 -5.78 -9.06 1.96
C LEU A 52 -4.77 -8.24 1.16
N ILE A 53 -5.25 -7.16 0.52
CA ILE A 53 -4.40 -6.28 -0.29
C ILE A 53 -4.63 -4.83 0.11
N HIS A 54 -3.53 -4.09 0.24
CA HIS A 54 -3.54 -2.63 0.28
C HIS A 54 -2.67 -2.13 -0.86
N SER A 55 -3.25 -1.39 -1.80
CA SER A 55 -2.53 -0.83 -2.92
C SER A 55 -2.58 0.69 -2.89
N CYS A 56 -1.45 1.31 -3.16
CA CYS A 56 -1.32 2.76 -3.19
C CYS A 56 -0.36 3.18 -4.30
N GLY A 57 -0.12 4.48 -4.41
CA GLY A 57 0.84 5.05 -5.35
C GLY A 57 1.44 6.31 -4.77
N HIS A 58 1.54 7.36 -5.57
CA HIS A 58 1.96 8.71 -5.17
C HIS A 58 3.44 8.84 -4.80
N ILE A 59 3.97 8.03 -3.92
CA ILE A 59 5.40 8.07 -3.55
C ILE A 59 6.17 7.18 -4.53
N HIS A 60 6.64 7.77 -5.63
CA HIS A 60 7.21 7.03 -6.75
C HIS A 60 8.42 6.18 -6.37
N THR A 61 9.26 6.68 -5.48
CA THR A 61 10.45 5.94 -5.05
C THR A 61 10.13 4.84 -4.04
N GLY A 62 8.88 4.77 -3.59
CA GLY A 62 8.42 3.69 -2.72
C GLY A 62 7.87 2.48 -3.47
N TYR A 63 7.90 2.50 -4.81
CA TYR A 63 7.42 1.40 -5.63
C TYR A 63 7.92 0.05 -5.12
N GLY A 64 7.02 -0.92 -4.99
CA GLY A 64 7.41 -2.24 -4.54
C GLY A 64 6.28 -3.01 -3.89
N TYR A 65 6.67 -4.11 -3.28
CA TYR A 65 5.76 -5.04 -2.64
C TYR A 65 6.35 -5.53 -1.32
N VAL A 66 5.49 -5.65 -0.31
CA VAL A 66 5.86 -6.27 0.96
C VAL A 66 4.63 -6.91 1.59
N GLU A 67 4.81 -8.04 2.25
CA GLU A 67 3.76 -8.67 3.06
C GLU A 67 4.03 -8.40 4.53
N LYS A 68 2.99 -7.98 5.26
CA LYS A 68 3.10 -7.71 6.69
C LYS A 68 1.77 -8.00 7.37
N ASN A 69 1.80 -8.82 8.41
CA ASN A 69 0.62 -9.17 9.21
C ASN A 69 -0.56 -9.68 8.36
N GLY A 70 -0.27 -10.45 7.32
CA GLY A 70 -1.28 -11.04 6.46
C GLY A 70 -1.81 -10.14 5.37
N THR A 71 -1.35 -8.89 5.31
CA THR A 71 -1.72 -7.95 4.24
C THR A 71 -0.59 -7.84 3.23
N HIS A 72 -0.94 -7.93 1.94
CA HIS A 72 -0.01 -7.72 0.84
C HIS A 72 -0.06 -6.25 0.45
N PHE A 73 1.05 -5.54 0.65
CA PHE A 73 1.15 -4.12 0.35
C PHE A 73 1.84 -3.89 -0.98
N PHE A 74 1.22 -3.08 -1.83
CA PHE A 74 1.78 -2.68 -3.10
C PHE A 74 1.84 -1.16 -3.17
N ASN A 75 3.00 -0.61 -3.50
CA ASN A 75 3.09 0.74 -4.02
C ASN A 75 3.28 0.57 -5.51
N ALA A 76 2.23 0.82 -6.26
CA ALA A 76 2.15 0.51 -7.69
C ALA A 76 2.43 1.73 -8.58
N SER A 77 3.23 2.67 -8.11
CA SER A 77 3.63 3.85 -8.89
C SER A 77 4.45 3.40 -10.09
N ILE A 78 3.92 3.55 -11.30
CA ILE A 78 4.63 3.12 -12.52
C ILE A 78 5.65 4.14 -13.03
N LEU A 79 5.63 5.35 -12.47
CA LEU A 79 6.57 6.40 -12.80
C LEU A 79 7.68 6.45 -11.75
N ASP A 80 8.92 6.72 -12.19
CA ASP A 80 10.02 6.96 -11.25
C ASP A 80 10.01 8.43 -10.79
N GLU A 81 11.04 8.85 -10.04
CA GLU A 81 11.11 10.21 -9.51
C GLU A 81 11.24 11.28 -10.59
N ARG A 82 11.53 10.88 -11.83
CA ARG A 82 11.62 11.78 -12.99
C ARG A 82 10.37 11.73 -13.86
N TYR A 83 9.31 11.05 -13.37
CA TYR A 83 8.07 10.86 -14.11
C TYR A 83 8.26 10.06 -15.40
N SER A 84 9.27 9.19 -15.45
CA SER A 84 9.47 8.27 -16.56
C SER A 84 8.80 6.93 -16.26
N HIS A 85 8.25 6.29 -17.29
CA HIS A 85 7.55 5.00 -17.16
C HIS A 85 8.55 3.85 -17.06
N THR A 86 9.29 3.78 -15.94
CA THR A 86 10.32 2.77 -15.74
C THR A 86 9.87 1.62 -14.86
N GLN A 87 8.77 1.78 -14.14
CA GLN A 87 8.28 0.78 -13.20
C GLN A 87 7.05 0.10 -13.77
N LYS A 88 6.99 -1.21 -13.63
CA LYS A 88 5.91 -2.00 -14.25
C LYS A 88 4.73 -2.14 -13.31
N PRO A 89 3.49 -2.15 -13.84
CA PRO A 89 2.34 -2.52 -13.03
C PRO A 89 2.52 -3.92 -12.47
N PHE A 90 1.98 -4.14 -11.28
CA PHE A 90 1.94 -5.49 -10.72
C PHE A 90 0.76 -6.24 -11.32
N ASP A 91 1.01 -7.47 -11.76
CA ASP A 91 -0.02 -8.36 -12.27
C ASP A 91 -0.17 -9.48 -11.26
N ILE A 92 -1.33 -9.58 -10.63
CA ILE A 92 -1.54 -10.52 -9.53
C ILE A 92 -2.80 -11.34 -9.73
N THR A 93 -2.78 -12.54 -9.17
CA THR A 93 -3.95 -13.40 -9.10
C THR A 93 -4.25 -13.65 -7.62
N ILE A 94 -5.51 -13.50 -7.23
CA ILE A 94 -5.92 -13.73 -5.85
C ILE A 94 -7.09 -14.72 -5.80
N ASP A 95 -7.10 -15.50 -4.71
CA ASP A 95 -8.22 -16.37 -4.37
C ASP A 95 -8.77 -15.88 -3.03
N LEU A 96 -9.97 -15.30 -3.05
CA LEU A 96 -10.54 -14.71 -1.83
C LEU A 96 -10.97 -15.75 -0.82
N GLU A 97 -11.21 -16.99 -1.24
CA GLU A 97 -11.58 -18.05 -0.30
C GLU A 97 -10.37 -18.57 0.46
N THR A 98 -9.28 -18.86 -0.25
CA THR A 98 -8.05 -19.38 0.38
C THR A 98 -7.12 -18.29 0.85
N LYS A 99 -7.36 -17.03 0.45
CA LYS A 99 -6.51 -15.88 0.73
C LYS A 99 -5.12 -16.01 0.13
N GLN A 100 -4.99 -16.78 -0.93
CA GLN A 100 -3.72 -16.93 -1.64
C GLN A 100 -3.56 -15.87 -2.71
N LEU A 101 -2.32 -15.39 -2.85
CA LEU A 101 -1.98 -14.36 -3.82
C LEU A 101 -0.71 -14.77 -4.57
N ASP A 102 -0.77 -14.68 -5.89
CA ASP A 102 0.38 -14.92 -6.75
C ASP A 102 0.70 -13.67 -7.56
N ILE A 103 1.97 -13.28 -7.56
CA ILE A 103 2.46 -12.15 -8.37
C ILE A 103 3.03 -12.74 -9.65
N LEU A 104 2.46 -12.32 -10.78
CA LEU A 104 2.84 -12.84 -12.08
C LEU A 104 4.03 -12.14 -12.73
#